data_6c860ada7e944297b1dca66d07422b9e
#
_entry.id   6c860ada7e944297b1dca66d07422b9e
#
_cell.length_a   1.000
_cell.length_b   1.000
_cell.length_c   1.000
_cell.angle_alpha   90.00
_cell.angle_beta   90.00
_cell.angle_gamma   90.00
#
_symmetry.space_group_name_H-M   'P 1'
#
loop_
_entity.id
_entity.type
_entity.pdbx_description
1 polymer ?
#
loop_
_entity_poly.entity_id
_entity_poly.type
_entity_poly.pdbx_seq_one_letter_code
_entity_poly.pdbx_strand_id
1 'polypeptide(L)' 'FVSGADLIAAGLTPGPDFSELLTYAHKLRLSGIEKETALKQTLTYRKEKKKHKMKNRD' A
#
# COMPACT_ATOMS: atom_id res chain seq x y z
N PHE A 1 9.88 7.54 7.69
CA PHE A 1 9.10 6.30 7.61
C PHE A 1 7.66 6.60 7.24
N VAL A 2 7.03 5.64 6.61
CA VAL A 2 5.62 5.75 6.30
C VAL A 2 4.83 5.28 7.50
N SER A 3 3.85 6.06 7.93
CA SER A 3 3.06 5.68 9.08
C SER A 3 1.60 5.52 8.67
N GLY A 4 0.78 5.07 9.59
CA GLY A 4 -0.64 4.92 9.32
C GLY A 4 -1.28 6.23 8.89
N ALA A 5 -0.85 7.32 9.49
CA ALA A 5 -1.37 8.63 9.14
C ALA A 5 -1.04 8.98 7.69
N ASP A 6 0.11 8.55 7.21
CA ASP A 6 0.50 8.80 5.83
C ASP A 6 -0.42 8.04 4.89
N LEU A 7 -0.77 6.82 5.25
CA LEU A 7 -1.66 6.03 4.41
C LEU A 7 -3.06 6.65 4.37
N ILE A 8 -3.51 7.14 5.49
CA ILE A 8 -4.81 7.78 5.54
C ILE A 8 -4.81 9.04 4.70
N ALA A 9 -3.75 9.81 4.78
CA ALA A 9 -3.62 11.03 3.99
C ALA A 9 -3.57 10.72 2.51
N ALA A 10 -3.08 9.55 2.15
CA ALA A 10 -3.02 9.14 0.76
C ALA A 10 -4.36 8.62 0.23
N GLY A 11 -5.33 8.46 1.10
CA GLY A 11 -6.64 8.00 0.67
C GLY A 11 -7.02 6.60 1.08
N LEU A 12 -6.19 5.96 1.88
CA LEU A 12 -6.50 4.62 2.33
C LEU A 12 -7.34 4.68 3.59
N THR A 13 -8.22 3.71 3.75
CA THR A 13 -9.03 3.65 4.96
C THR A 13 -8.46 2.62 5.90
N PRO A 14 -8.44 2.86 7.20
CA PRO A 14 -7.93 1.89 8.16
C PRO A 14 -8.75 0.62 8.10
N GLY A 15 -8.10 -0.49 8.18
CA GLY A 15 -8.77 -1.77 8.11
C GLY A 15 -7.85 -2.90 8.47
N PRO A 16 -8.32 -4.12 8.36
CA PRO A 16 -7.51 -5.28 8.77
C PRO A 16 -6.24 -5.44 7.95
N ASP A 17 -6.21 -4.93 6.73
CA ASP A 17 -5.02 -5.06 5.90
C ASP A 17 -4.07 -3.89 6.06
N PHE A 18 -4.35 -2.97 6.96
CA PHE A 18 -3.51 -1.78 7.15
C PHE A 18 -2.09 -2.14 7.55
N SER A 19 -1.92 -3.12 8.38
CA SER A 19 -0.59 -3.57 8.81
C SER A 19 0.18 -4.05 7.61
N GLU A 20 -0.46 -4.78 6.73
CA GLU A 20 0.20 -5.31 5.55
C GLU A 20 0.59 -4.18 4.63
N LEU A 21 -0.26 -3.17 4.50
CA LEU A 21 0.04 -2.02 3.67
C LEU A 21 1.22 -1.23 4.22
N LEU A 22 1.29 -1.11 5.52
CA LEU A 22 2.43 -0.44 6.14
C LEU A 22 3.71 -1.19 5.87
N THR A 23 3.67 -2.51 5.98
CA THR A 23 4.85 -3.34 5.74
C THR A 23 5.28 -3.17 4.29
N TYR A 24 4.34 -3.16 3.38
CA TYR A 24 4.64 -3.02 1.96
C TYR A 24 5.30 -1.66 1.70
N ALA A 25 4.74 -0.60 2.26
CA ALA A 25 5.30 0.72 2.08
C ALA A 25 6.69 0.82 2.68
N HIS A 26 6.92 0.20 3.83
CA HIS A 26 8.24 0.21 4.45
C HIS A 26 9.24 -0.53 3.57
N LYS A 27 8.86 -1.60 2.94
CA LYS A 27 9.74 -2.33 2.08
C LYS A 27 10.14 -1.46 0.90
N LEU A 28 9.21 -0.71 0.36
CA LEU A 28 9.51 0.18 -0.75
C LEU A 28 10.48 1.26 -0.30
N ARG A 29 10.29 1.78 0.89
CA ARG A 29 11.20 2.79 1.41
C ARG A 29 12.60 2.23 1.60
N LEU A 30 12.70 1.02 2.10
CA LEU A 30 13.99 0.39 2.32
C LEU A 30 14.70 0.13 0.99
N SER A 31 13.96 -0.01 -0.07
CA SER A 31 14.54 -0.21 -1.38
C SER A 31 14.97 1.11 -2.03
N GLY A 32 14.81 2.21 -1.33
CA GLY A 32 15.24 3.50 -1.85
C GLY A 32 14.17 4.27 -2.58
N ILE A 33 12.93 3.82 -2.50
CA ILE A 33 11.85 4.51 -3.16
C ILE A 33 11.37 5.67 -2.30
N GLU A 34 11.10 6.80 -2.92
CA GLU A 34 10.67 7.96 -2.17
C GLU A 34 9.32 7.74 -1.53
N LYS A 35 9.09 8.44 -0.43
CA LYS A 35 7.86 8.28 0.33
C LYS A 35 6.62 8.47 -0.54
N GLU A 36 6.62 9.50 -1.35
CA GLU A 36 5.48 9.78 -2.19
C GLU A 36 5.21 8.66 -3.16
N THR A 37 6.25 8.14 -3.79
CA THR A 37 6.12 7.03 -4.71
C THR A 37 5.70 5.77 -3.97
N ALA A 38 6.26 5.56 -2.79
CA ALA A 38 5.91 4.40 -1.99
C ALA A 38 4.42 4.43 -1.64
N LEU A 39 3.89 5.59 -1.32
CA LEU A 39 2.48 5.71 -1.01
C LEU A 39 1.61 5.44 -2.23
N LYS A 40 2.01 5.93 -3.39
CA LYS A 40 1.28 5.67 -4.60
C LYS A 40 1.27 4.20 -4.93
N GLN A 41 2.41 3.55 -4.80
CA GLN A 41 2.49 2.13 -5.08
C GLN A 41 1.69 1.32 -4.08
N THR A 42 1.64 1.77 -2.83
CA THR A 42 0.85 1.09 -1.83
C THR A 42 -0.65 1.19 -2.16
N LEU A 43 -1.07 2.33 -2.68
CA LEU A 43 -2.46 2.48 -3.09
C LEU A 43 -2.77 1.52 -4.23
N THR A 44 -1.88 1.42 -5.20
CA THR A 44 -2.05 0.52 -6.31
C THR A 44 -2.07 -0.92 -5.85
N TYR A 45 -1.18 -1.24 -4.93
CA TYR A 45 -1.11 -2.59 -4.37
C TYR A 45 -2.44 -2.97 -3.74
N ARG A 46 -3.04 -2.08 -2.98
CA ARG A 46 -4.31 -2.38 -2.36
C ARG A 46 -5.43 -2.54 -3.38
N LYS A 47 -5.44 -1.71 -4.39
CA LYS A 47 -6.42 -1.81 -5.43
C LYS A 47 -6.28 -3.10 -6.18
N GLU A 48 -5.06 -3.46 -6.53
CA GLU A 48 -4.80 -4.70 -7.21
C GLU A 48 -5.17 -5.88 -6.38
N LYS A 49 -4.93 -5.81 -5.10
CA LYS A 49 -5.26 -6.88 -4.21
C LYS A 49 -6.76 -7.11 -4.19
N LYS A 50 -7.54 -6.06 -4.22
CA LYS A 50 -8.95 -6.20 -4.22
C LYS A 50 -9.47 -6.76 -5.53
N LYS A 51 -8.89 -6.39 -6.65
CA LYS A 51 -9.30 -6.90 -7.89
C LYS A 51 -8.70 -8.20 -8.21
N HIS A 52 -7.66 -8.57 -7.48
CA HIS A 52 -6.90 -9.74 -7.75
C HIS A 52 -7.71 -10.95 -7.88
N LYS A 53 -8.70 -11.16 -7.10
CA LYS A 53 -9.41 -12.37 -7.15
C LYS A 53 -10.07 -12.50 -8.48
N MET A 54 -10.32 -11.48 -9.19
CA MET A 54 -10.88 -11.67 -10.40
C MET A 54 -9.96 -12.09 -11.43
N LYS A 55 -8.80 -11.57 -11.48
CA LYS A 55 -7.90 -11.98 -12.43
C LYS A 55 -7.35 -13.25 -12.19
N ASN A 56 -7.43 -13.67 -11.04
CA ASN A 56 -6.93 -14.89 -10.75
C ASN A 56 -7.42 -15.91 -11.59
N ARG A 57 -8.38 -15.75 -12.15
CA ARG A 57 -8.80 -16.73 -12.77
C ARG A 57 -8.18 -16.86 -13.97
N ASP A 58 -7.64 -16.49 -14.39
CA ASP A 58 -7.06 -16.65 -15.51
C ASP A 58 -6.30 -17.39 -15.66
#